data_736dc818b9133576c566f60a225d8006
#
_entry.id   736dc818b9133576c566f60a225d8006
#
_cell.length_a   1.000
_cell.length_b   1.000
_cell.length_c   1.000
_cell.angle_alpha   90.00
_cell.angle_beta   90.00
_cell.angle_gamma   90.00
#
_symmetry.space_group_name_H-M   'P 1'
#
loop_
_entity.id
_entity.type
_entity.pdbx_description
1 polymer ?
#
loop_
_entity_poly.entity_id
_entity_poly.type
_entity_poly.pdbx_seq_one_letter_code
_entity_poly.pdbx_strand_id
1 'polypeptide(L)'
;MIQLSKRIYTLLGVSLASLGIVFLLLAATLLTMVPLSSGFTERSAKAAIIGVLAFSLGIGLTLRQTKKDRHPTRTSLIFGILLPGIVGWLIFAAIIYALQDDLLFSPRTLSLDRATTVSQQFPQAQEVYIKSDAATLHGWFLPASNSKPAPLIILFYGQGGEASRYLRMAEKIPEASWAFINYRGYGWSTGTPSQDAIFSDGVTIYDHFAQHPLVDEGRIIALAGSLGTGPAVYLAANRPLAAVLLFSPYDSIAGGVAQDLIPFVPTKVLLRNSFNVMEYAQAAQSPLLAVIGDADQVIKPVRSYTLVENWAHTALQRVVPGGTHYSIYEDDETWEAIRDFLLKLAITTTN
;
A
#
# COMPACT_ATOMS: atom_id res chain seq x y z
N MET A 1 -43.69 -19.40 -26.61
CA MET A 1 -42.97 -18.21 -27.06
C MET A 1 -43.08 -17.03 -26.09
N ILE A 2 -44.26 -16.57 -25.67
CA ILE A 2 -44.47 -15.42 -24.79
C ILE A 2 -43.80 -15.56 -23.43
N GLN A 3 -43.77 -16.74 -22.84
CA GLN A 3 -43.19 -17.00 -21.51
C GLN A 3 -41.64 -17.00 -21.54
N LEU A 4 -41.03 -17.42 -22.65
CA LEU A 4 -39.60 -17.40 -22.86
C LEU A 4 -39.07 -15.94 -23.03
N SER A 5 -39.84 -15.12 -23.78
CA SER A 5 -39.47 -13.68 -23.93
C SER A 5 -39.54 -12.92 -22.60
N LYS A 6 -40.51 -13.22 -21.74
CA LYS A 6 -40.63 -12.61 -20.40
C LYS A 6 -39.40 -12.90 -19.52
N ARG A 7 -38.96 -14.15 -19.46
CA ARG A 7 -37.76 -14.56 -18.71
C ARG A 7 -36.49 -13.86 -19.23
N ILE A 8 -36.36 -13.77 -20.54
CA ILE A 8 -35.18 -13.07 -21.18
C ILE A 8 -35.16 -11.59 -20.81
N TYR A 9 -36.27 -10.86 -20.86
CA TYR A 9 -36.32 -9.44 -20.49
C TYR A 9 -36.04 -9.21 -19.01
N THR A 10 -36.51 -10.07 -18.12
CA THR A 10 -36.21 -9.98 -16.68
C THR A 10 -34.73 -10.24 -16.42
N LEU A 11 -34.16 -11.29 -17.02
CA LEU A 11 -32.73 -11.59 -16.91
C LEU A 11 -31.86 -10.44 -17.44
N LEU A 12 -32.21 -9.90 -18.60
CA LEU A 12 -31.48 -8.77 -19.18
C LEU A 12 -31.57 -7.51 -18.28
N GLY A 13 -32.72 -7.23 -17.70
CA GLY A 13 -32.91 -6.12 -16.76
C GLY A 13 -32.08 -6.28 -15.48
N VAL A 14 -32.08 -7.50 -14.89
CA VAL A 14 -31.27 -7.81 -13.71
C VAL A 14 -29.77 -7.68 -14.04
N SER A 15 -29.34 -8.23 -15.18
CA SER A 15 -27.93 -8.17 -15.60
C SER A 15 -27.45 -6.76 -15.82
N LEU A 16 -28.22 -5.90 -16.51
CA LEU A 16 -27.89 -4.50 -16.74
C LEU A 16 -27.85 -3.68 -15.45
N ALA A 17 -28.82 -3.90 -14.55
CA ALA A 17 -28.84 -3.22 -13.26
C ALA A 17 -27.65 -3.63 -12.38
N SER A 18 -27.31 -4.95 -12.37
CA SER A 18 -26.13 -5.44 -11.65
C SER A 18 -24.84 -4.85 -12.19
N LEU A 19 -24.68 -4.79 -13.52
CA LEU A 19 -23.53 -4.17 -14.14
C LEU A 19 -23.43 -2.68 -13.78
N GLY A 20 -24.55 -1.97 -13.73
CA GLY A 20 -24.61 -0.58 -13.30
C GLY A 20 -24.09 -0.38 -11.90
N ILE A 21 -24.44 -1.27 -10.96
CA ILE A 21 -23.93 -1.24 -9.59
C ILE A 21 -22.42 -1.47 -9.56
N VAL A 22 -21.89 -2.42 -10.32
CA VAL A 22 -20.44 -2.66 -10.41
C VAL A 22 -19.72 -1.39 -10.85
N PHE A 23 -20.20 -0.70 -11.88
CA PHE A 23 -19.59 0.56 -12.35
C PHE A 23 -19.68 1.68 -11.31
N LEU A 24 -20.78 1.78 -10.57
CA LEU A 24 -20.93 2.77 -9.49
C LEU A 24 -19.95 2.50 -8.34
N LEU A 25 -19.79 1.23 -7.95
CA LEU A 25 -18.86 0.84 -6.90
C LEU A 25 -17.41 1.05 -7.34
N LEU A 26 -17.07 0.72 -8.60
CA LEU A 26 -15.76 1.02 -9.16
C LEU A 26 -15.46 2.52 -9.17
N ALA A 27 -16.43 3.34 -9.60
CA ALA A 27 -16.26 4.79 -9.60
C ALA A 27 -16.02 5.34 -8.19
N ALA A 28 -16.79 4.86 -7.20
CA ALA A 28 -16.62 5.25 -5.80
C ALA A 28 -15.23 4.87 -5.29
N THR A 29 -14.78 3.63 -5.55
CA THR A 29 -13.45 3.15 -5.15
C THR A 29 -12.33 3.97 -5.80
N LEU A 30 -12.46 4.24 -7.09
CA LEU A 30 -11.49 5.05 -7.82
C LEU A 30 -11.39 6.48 -7.26
N LEU A 31 -12.49 7.10 -6.86
CA LEU A 31 -12.51 8.43 -6.24
C LEU A 31 -11.82 8.47 -4.87
N THR A 32 -11.80 7.36 -4.14
CA THR A 32 -11.16 7.27 -2.82
C THR A 32 -9.68 6.92 -2.88
N MET A 33 -9.26 6.16 -3.90
CA MET A 33 -7.90 5.61 -3.99
C MET A 33 -6.85 6.52 -4.63
N VAL A 34 -7.27 7.59 -5.35
CA VAL A 34 -6.31 8.38 -6.15
C VAL A 34 -6.46 9.86 -5.90
N PRO A 35 -5.35 10.57 -5.60
CA PRO A 35 -5.36 12.02 -5.56
C PRO A 35 -5.74 12.58 -6.93
N LEU A 36 -6.56 13.62 -6.88
CA LEU A 36 -7.22 14.33 -8.00
C LEU A 36 -6.26 14.80 -9.13
N SER A 37 -5.72 13.88 -9.92
CA SER A 37 -5.16 14.24 -11.22
C SER A 37 -6.28 14.36 -12.24
N SER A 38 -6.26 15.37 -13.11
CA SER A 38 -7.34 15.72 -14.02
C SER A 38 -7.83 14.58 -14.94
N GLY A 39 -6.95 13.65 -15.32
CA GLY A 39 -7.34 12.50 -16.15
C GLY A 39 -8.02 11.36 -15.40
N PHE A 40 -7.93 11.35 -14.07
CA PHE A 40 -8.51 10.29 -13.25
C PHE A 40 -9.94 10.61 -12.81
N THR A 41 -10.22 11.88 -12.49
CA THR A 41 -11.56 12.38 -12.23
C THR A 41 -12.47 12.19 -13.45
N GLU A 42 -11.95 12.36 -14.67
CA GLU A 42 -12.69 12.12 -15.90
C GLU A 42 -13.06 10.64 -16.09
N ARG A 43 -12.12 9.70 -15.82
CA ARG A 43 -12.38 8.25 -15.91
C ARG A 43 -13.41 7.80 -14.87
N SER A 44 -13.30 8.29 -13.64
CA SER A 44 -14.24 8.00 -12.55
C SER A 44 -15.64 8.54 -12.84
N ALA A 45 -15.72 9.76 -13.36
CA ALA A 45 -16.99 10.37 -13.80
C ALA A 45 -17.63 9.59 -14.94
N LYS A 46 -16.86 9.16 -15.95
CA LYS A 46 -17.36 8.32 -17.04
C LYS A 46 -17.89 6.97 -16.53
N ALA A 47 -17.15 6.31 -15.64
CA ALA A 47 -17.59 5.06 -15.02
C ALA A 47 -18.88 5.25 -14.20
N ALA A 48 -19.00 6.33 -13.42
CA ALA A 48 -20.21 6.65 -12.68
C ALA A 48 -21.42 6.88 -13.60
N ILE A 49 -21.25 7.65 -14.68
CA ILE A 49 -22.31 7.92 -15.65
C ILE A 49 -22.78 6.62 -16.32
N ILE A 50 -21.86 5.79 -16.79
CA ILE A 50 -22.18 4.46 -17.38
C ILE A 50 -22.93 3.62 -16.36
N GLY A 51 -22.47 3.61 -15.09
CA GLY A 51 -23.11 2.89 -13.99
C GLY A 51 -24.56 3.31 -13.76
N VAL A 52 -24.81 4.62 -13.65
CA VAL A 52 -26.16 5.18 -13.48
C VAL A 52 -27.06 4.82 -14.65
N LEU A 53 -26.58 4.96 -15.89
CA LEU A 53 -27.38 4.66 -17.09
C LEU A 53 -27.72 3.15 -17.17
N ALA A 54 -26.74 2.28 -16.95
CA ALA A 54 -26.96 0.82 -16.98
C ALA A 54 -27.91 0.39 -15.87
N PHE A 55 -27.76 0.91 -14.66
CA PHE A 55 -28.63 0.64 -13.51
C PHE A 55 -30.07 1.09 -13.79
N SER A 56 -30.24 2.35 -14.25
CA SER A 56 -31.56 2.93 -14.55
C SER A 56 -32.27 2.16 -15.67
N LEU A 57 -31.54 1.79 -16.73
CA LEU A 57 -32.09 0.98 -17.81
C LEU A 57 -32.52 -0.41 -17.34
N GLY A 58 -31.65 -1.06 -16.53
CA GLY A 58 -31.92 -2.38 -15.97
C GLY A 58 -33.16 -2.39 -15.07
N ILE A 59 -33.28 -1.42 -14.17
CA ILE A 59 -34.46 -1.24 -13.31
C ILE A 59 -35.70 -0.96 -14.17
N GLY A 60 -35.58 -0.07 -15.16
CA GLY A 60 -36.67 0.24 -16.08
C GLY A 60 -37.24 -0.98 -16.81
N LEU A 61 -36.35 -1.85 -17.32
CA LEU A 61 -36.74 -3.11 -17.98
C LEU A 61 -37.42 -4.07 -17.02
N THR A 62 -36.89 -4.20 -15.80
CA THR A 62 -37.46 -5.05 -14.76
C THR A 62 -38.87 -4.57 -14.34
N LEU A 63 -39.04 -3.28 -14.09
CA LEU A 63 -40.32 -2.66 -13.73
C LEU A 63 -41.35 -2.71 -14.86
N ARG A 64 -40.92 -2.53 -16.13
CA ARG A 64 -41.81 -2.64 -17.29
C ARG A 64 -42.39 -4.05 -17.41
N GLN A 65 -41.59 -5.06 -17.08
CA GLN A 65 -42.04 -6.45 -17.10
C GLN A 65 -43.02 -6.73 -15.95
N THR A 66 -42.77 -6.21 -14.73
CA THR A 66 -43.69 -6.38 -13.59
C THR A 66 -45.01 -5.64 -13.78
N LYS A 67 -45.04 -4.47 -14.47
CA LYS A 67 -46.27 -3.75 -14.82
C LYS A 67 -47.15 -4.51 -15.83
N LYS A 68 -46.55 -5.40 -16.62
CA LYS A 68 -47.29 -6.22 -17.58
C LYS A 68 -48.05 -7.37 -16.92
N ASP A 69 -47.67 -7.75 -15.68
CA ASP A 69 -48.40 -8.68 -14.85
C ASP A 69 -49.52 -7.92 -14.13
N ARG A 70 -50.76 -8.34 -14.31
CA ARG A 70 -51.97 -7.65 -13.82
C ARG A 70 -52.00 -7.37 -12.31
N HIS A 71 -51.16 -8.06 -11.52
CA HIS A 71 -50.97 -7.86 -10.07
C HIS A 71 -49.52 -8.13 -9.70
N PRO A 72 -48.61 -7.12 -9.76
CA PRO A 72 -47.27 -7.29 -9.25
C PRO A 72 -47.31 -7.50 -7.72
N THR A 73 -46.92 -8.66 -7.27
CA THR A 73 -46.80 -8.93 -5.84
C THR A 73 -45.66 -8.06 -5.26
N ARG A 74 -45.76 -7.59 -4.00
CA ARG A 74 -44.68 -6.87 -3.30
C ARG A 74 -43.34 -7.61 -3.40
N THR A 75 -43.38 -8.96 -3.37
CA THR A 75 -42.21 -9.83 -3.56
C THR A 75 -41.55 -9.65 -4.93
N SER A 76 -42.29 -9.55 -6.04
CA SER A 76 -41.70 -9.38 -7.37
C SER A 76 -41.00 -8.03 -7.55
N LEU A 77 -41.48 -6.96 -6.89
CA LEU A 77 -40.84 -5.65 -6.88
C LEU A 77 -39.56 -5.67 -6.05
N ILE A 78 -39.59 -6.29 -4.87
CA ILE A 78 -38.42 -6.45 -3.99
C ILE A 78 -37.30 -7.23 -4.71
N PHE A 79 -37.63 -8.37 -5.31
CA PHE A 79 -36.66 -9.17 -6.08
C PHE A 79 -36.11 -8.40 -7.29
N GLY A 80 -36.94 -7.59 -7.98
CA GLY A 80 -36.52 -6.78 -9.13
C GLY A 80 -35.53 -5.67 -8.78
N ILE A 81 -35.47 -5.25 -7.53
CA ILE A 81 -34.57 -4.16 -7.06
C ILE A 81 -33.38 -4.75 -6.26
N LEU A 82 -33.63 -5.62 -5.30
CA LEU A 82 -32.59 -6.15 -4.41
C LEU A 82 -31.66 -7.15 -5.11
N LEU A 83 -32.19 -8.00 -5.97
CA LEU A 83 -31.40 -9.02 -6.66
C LEU A 83 -30.27 -8.41 -7.53
N PRO A 84 -30.52 -7.37 -8.37
CA PRO A 84 -29.44 -6.69 -9.08
C PRO A 84 -28.40 -6.09 -8.15
N GLY A 85 -28.81 -5.53 -7.00
CA GLY A 85 -27.93 -5.01 -5.99
C GLY A 85 -26.97 -6.04 -5.44
N ILE A 86 -27.51 -7.17 -5.01
CA ILE A 86 -26.72 -8.27 -4.45
C ILE A 86 -25.77 -8.85 -5.50
N VAL A 87 -26.28 -9.13 -6.72
CA VAL A 87 -25.48 -9.70 -7.80
C VAL A 87 -24.35 -8.73 -8.22
N GLY A 88 -24.66 -7.45 -8.36
CA GLY A 88 -23.66 -6.43 -8.71
C GLY A 88 -22.59 -6.29 -7.63
N TRP A 89 -22.98 -6.32 -6.35
CA TRP A 89 -22.05 -6.30 -5.23
C TRP A 89 -21.15 -7.55 -5.19
N LEU A 90 -21.72 -8.74 -5.42
CA LEU A 90 -20.96 -10.00 -5.48
C LEU A 90 -19.95 -9.99 -6.63
N ILE A 91 -20.34 -9.48 -7.81
CA ILE A 91 -19.43 -9.34 -8.96
C ILE A 91 -18.30 -8.37 -8.61
N PHE A 92 -18.62 -7.22 -8.00
CA PHE A 92 -17.61 -6.24 -7.57
C PHE A 92 -16.64 -6.85 -6.55
N ALA A 93 -17.14 -7.53 -5.53
CA ALA A 93 -16.31 -8.20 -4.53
C ALA A 93 -15.40 -9.27 -5.16
N ALA A 94 -15.93 -10.03 -6.15
CA ALA A 94 -15.15 -11.01 -6.91
C ALA A 94 -14.03 -10.35 -7.74
N ILE A 95 -14.29 -9.17 -8.34
CA ILE A 95 -13.28 -8.38 -9.07
C ILE A 95 -12.18 -7.94 -8.11
N ILE A 96 -12.53 -7.36 -6.96
CA ILE A 96 -11.56 -6.97 -5.93
C ILE A 96 -10.74 -8.19 -5.47
N TYR A 97 -11.39 -9.33 -5.22
CA TYR A 97 -10.71 -10.57 -4.85
C TYR A 97 -9.74 -11.07 -5.92
N ALA A 98 -10.10 -10.97 -7.19
CA ALA A 98 -9.26 -11.41 -8.30
C ALA A 98 -8.04 -10.48 -8.51
N LEU A 99 -8.23 -9.17 -8.36
CA LEU A 99 -7.24 -8.15 -8.66
C LEU A 99 -6.47 -7.63 -7.43
N GLN A 100 -6.74 -8.16 -6.23
CA GLN A 100 -6.23 -7.62 -4.97
C GLN A 100 -4.70 -7.51 -4.92
N ASP A 101 -3.97 -8.47 -5.49
CA ASP A 101 -2.52 -8.46 -5.45
C ASP A 101 -1.94 -7.39 -6.40
N ASP A 102 -2.50 -7.25 -7.60
CA ASP A 102 -2.12 -6.19 -8.53
C ASP A 102 -2.44 -4.80 -7.97
N LEU A 103 -3.60 -4.66 -7.32
CA LEU A 103 -4.02 -3.43 -6.65
C LEU A 103 -3.14 -3.09 -5.45
N LEU A 104 -2.72 -4.08 -4.68
CA LEU A 104 -1.95 -3.90 -3.46
C LEU A 104 -0.47 -3.65 -3.74
N PHE A 105 0.14 -4.41 -4.64
CA PHE A 105 1.57 -4.35 -4.88
C PHE A 105 1.93 -3.41 -6.03
N SER A 106 1.23 -3.48 -7.16
CA SER A 106 1.49 -2.66 -8.36
C SER A 106 2.98 -2.63 -8.75
N PRO A 107 3.64 -3.79 -8.94
CA PRO A 107 5.08 -3.85 -9.12
C PRO A 107 5.54 -3.08 -10.36
N ARG A 108 6.62 -2.33 -10.24
CA ARG A 108 7.24 -1.59 -11.34
C ARG A 108 8.56 -2.25 -11.73
N THR A 109 8.77 -2.40 -13.03
CA THR A 109 10.05 -2.86 -13.58
C THR A 109 11.06 -1.72 -13.69
N LEU A 110 12.33 -2.04 -13.57
CA LEU A 110 13.45 -1.12 -13.82
C LEU A 110 13.84 -1.17 -15.31
N SER A 111 13.86 -0.03 -15.98
CA SER A 111 14.38 0.06 -17.35
C SER A 111 15.91 0.17 -17.35
N LEU A 112 16.56 -0.25 -18.44
CA LEU A 112 18.00 -0.10 -18.62
C LEU A 112 18.43 1.36 -18.58
N ASP A 113 17.66 2.26 -19.20
CA ASP A 113 17.94 3.71 -19.17
C ASP A 113 17.95 4.25 -17.74
N ARG A 114 17.02 3.78 -16.91
CA ARG A 114 16.97 4.19 -15.51
C ARG A 114 18.14 3.65 -14.70
N ALA A 115 18.53 2.41 -14.91
CA ALA A 115 19.72 1.81 -14.28
C ALA A 115 20.99 2.57 -14.67
N THR A 116 21.14 2.91 -15.96
CA THR A 116 22.23 3.75 -16.45
C THR A 116 22.23 5.13 -15.78
N THR A 117 21.06 5.75 -15.64
CA THR A 117 20.91 7.03 -14.94
C THR A 117 21.38 6.92 -13.49
N VAL A 118 21.03 5.83 -12.77
CA VAL A 118 21.51 5.59 -11.40
C VAL A 118 23.04 5.54 -11.35
N SER A 119 23.67 4.76 -12.23
CA SER A 119 25.14 4.64 -12.29
C SER A 119 25.84 5.98 -12.53
N GLN A 120 25.20 6.86 -13.32
CA GLN A 120 25.74 8.20 -13.63
C GLN A 120 25.54 9.20 -12.45
N GLN A 121 24.38 9.21 -11.83
CA GLN A 121 24.02 10.15 -10.77
C GLN A 121 24.56 9.73 -9.40
N PHE A 122 24.73 8.45 -9.17
CA PHE A 122 25.20 7.85 -7.91
C PHE A 122 26.35 6.88 -8.17
N PRO A 123 27.51 7.35 -8.64
CA PRO A 123 28.65 6.47 -9.00
C PRO A 123 29.19 5.66 -7.82
N GLN A 124 28.88 6.06 -6.59
CA GLN A 124 29.23 5.34 -5.36
C GLN A 124 28.21 4.24 -5.00
N ALA A 125 27.04 4.20 -5.65
CA ALA A 125 26.03 3.16 -5.40
C ALA A 125 26.50 1.82 -5.95
N GLN A 126 26.55 0.83 -5.10
CA GLN A 126 26.92 -0.53 -5.44
C GLN A 126 25.65 -1.31 -5.76
N GLU A 127 25.55 -1.84 -6.95
CA GLU A 127 24.45 -2.74 -7.34
C GLU A 127 24.58 -4.06 -6.59
N VAL A 128 23.50 -4.52 -5.97
CA VAL A 128 23.50 -5.73 -5.16
C VAL A 128 22.40 -6.70 -5.57
N TYR A 129 22.72 -8.00 -5.44
CA TYR A 129 21.80 -9.11 -5.65
C TYR A 129 21.82 -10.02 -4.42
N ILE A 130 20.68 -10.15 -3.76
CA ILE A 130 20.53 -10.91 -2.52
C ILE A 130 19.63 -12.11 -2.80
N LYS A 131 20.13 -13.34 -2.51
CA LYS A 131 19.29 -14.54 -2.59
C LYS A 131 18.36 -14.60 -1.38
N SER A 132 17.07 -14.76 -1.62
CA SER A 132 16.04 -14.91 -0.61
C SER A 132 15.08 -16.02 -1.05
N ASP A 133 15.20 -17.19 -0.44
CA ASP A 133 14.50 -18.42 -0.85
C ASP A 133 14.62 -18.69 -2.36
N ALA A 134 13.49 -18.80 -3.05
CA ALA A 134 13.41 -19.00 -4.50
C ALA A 134 13.57 -17.71 -5.35
N ALA A 135 13.76 -16.55 -4.72
CA ALA A 135 13.90 -15.27 -5.39
C ALA A 135 15.33 -14.71 -5.29
N THR A 136 15.67 -13.83 -6.22
CA THR A 136 16.86 -12.97 -6.14
C THR A 136 16.37 -11.54 -6.06
N LEU A 137 16.69 -10.84 -4.98
CA LEU A 137 16.36 -9.44 -4.78
C LEU A 137 17.47 -8.57 -5.38
N HIS A 138 17.08 -7.54 -6.10
CA HIS A 138 17.98 -6.58 -6.73
C HIS A 138 17.83 -5.21 -6.07
N GLY A 139 18.91 -4.46 -6.00
CA GLY A 139 18.88 -3.10 -5.51
C GLY A 139 20.25 -2.45 -5.46
N TRP A 140 20.39 -1.45 -4.60
CA TRP A 140 21.62 -0.69 -4.42
C TRP A 140 21.98 -0.54 -2.96
N PHE A 141 23.26 -0.71 -2.67
CA PHE A 141 23.89 -0.28 -1.42
C PHE A 141 24.64 1.02 -1.67
N LEU A 142 24.34 2.04 -0.89
CA LEU A 142 25.01 3.34 -0.93
C LEU A 142 25.79 3.50 0.37
N PRO A 143 27.14 3.33 0.35
CA PRO A 143 27.95 3.46 1.56
C PRO A 143 28.00 4.93 2.03
N ALA A 144 28.10 5.12 3.35
CA ALA A 144 28.41 6.43 3.93
C ALA A 144 29.76 6.95 3.44
N SER A 145 29.92 8.26 3.41
CA SER A 145 31.08 8.93 2.79
C SER A 145 32.44 8.69 3.51
N ASN A 146 32.43 8.13 4.72
CA ASN A 146 33.62 8.06 5.59
C ASN A 146 34.42 6.74 5.50
N SER A 147 34.03 5.79 4.67
CA SER A 147 34.69 4.48 4.47
C SER A 147 34.91 3.65 5.76
N LYS A 148 34.21 3.96 6.85
CA LYS A 148 34.20 3.22 8.12
C LYS A 148 32.85 2.53 8.29
N PRO A 149 32.76 1.50 9.16
CA PRO A 149 31.45 0.99 9.53
C PRO A 149 30.53 2.10 10.02
N ALA A 150 29.43 2.30 9.33
CA ALA A 150 28.46 3.37 9.56
C ALA A 150 27.09 2.80 9.89
N PRO A 151 26.17 3.59 10.52
CA PRO A 151 24.77 3.17 10.62
C PRO A 151 24.22 2.80 9.25
N LEU A 152 23.33 1.84 9.19
CA LEU A 152 22.63 1.45 7.97
C LEU A 152 21.15 1.82 8.06
N ILE A 153 20.63 2.46 7.02
CA ILE A 153 19.20 2.63 6.83
C ILE A 153 18.73 1.67 5.73
N ILE A 154 17.85 0.72 6.08
CA ILE A 154 17.17 -0.15 5.14
C ILE A 154 15.84 0.50 4.80
N LEU A 155 15.62 0.82 3.52
CA LEU A 155 14.39 1.45 3.06
C LEU A 155 13.37 0.41 2.59
N PHE A 156 12.19 0.44 3.20
CA PHE A 156 10.98 -0.26 2.75
C PHE A 156 9.98 0.76 2.18
N TYR A 157 9.94 0.88 0.87
CA TYR A 157 9.12 1.89 0.20
C TYR A 157 7.64 1.45 0.05
N GLY A 158 6.80 2.42 -0.34
CA GLY A 158 5.37 2.22 -0.51
C GLY A 158 4.99 1.48 -1.80
N GLN A 159 3.68 1.23 -1.95
CA GLN A 159 3.07 0.62 -3.12
C GLN A 159 3.53 1.28 -4.44
N GLY A 160 3.76 0.46 -5.47
CA GLY A 160 4.12 0.94 -6.81
C GLY A 160 5.46 1.69 -6.87
N GLY A 161 6.30 1.58 -5.81
CA GLY A 161 7.65 2.09 -5.80
C GLY A 161 8.60 1.25 -6.66
N GLU A 162 9.85 1.69 -6.72
CA GLU A 162 10.99 0.96 -7.29
C GLU A 162 12.25 1.63 -6.74
N ALA A 163 13.20 0.84 -6.25
CA ALA A 163 14.33 1.29 -5.42
C ALA A 163 15.12 2.46 -6.01
N SER A 164 15.32 2.50 -7.35
CA SER A 164 16.09 3.58 -7.99
C SER A 164 15.50 4.97 -7.81
N ARG A 165 14.24 5.06 -7.44
CA ARG A 165 13.53 6.34 -7.27
C ARG A 165 13.85 7.03 -5.96
N TYR A 166 14.43 6.29 -5.02
CA TYR A 166 14.59 6.73 -3.64
C TYR A 166 16.04 7.04 -3.26
N LEU A 167 17.03 6.80 -4.14
CA LEU A 167 18.46 6.98 -3.79
C LEU A 167 18.79 8.39 -3.27
N ARG A 168 18.08 9.42 -3.75
CA ARG A 168 18.25 10.80 -3.26
C ARG A 168 17.87 10.98 -1.78
N MET A 169 17.10 10.05 -1.20
CA MET A 169 16.81 10.10 0.25
C MET A 169 18.10 10.00 1.09
N ALA A 170 19.15 9.38 0.55
CA ALA A 170 20.43 9.30 1.23
C ALA A 170 21.05 10.69 1.51
N GLU A 171 20.71 11.71 0.72
CA GLU A 171 21.15 13.09 0.94
C GLU A 171 20.57 13.69 2.23
N LYS A 172 19.48 13.13 2.76
CA LYS A 172 18.84 13.60 4.01
C LYS A 172 19.59 13.15 5.26
N ILE A 173 20.34 12.01 5.21
CA ILE A 173 21.15 11.45 6.31
C ILE A 173 22.45 10.90 5.69
N PRO A 174 23.38 11.76 5.28
CA PRO A 174 24.57 11.35 4.52
C PRO A 174 25.62 10.61 5.37
N GLU A 175 25.53 10.68 6.69
CA GLU A 175 26.37 9.94 7.64
C GLU A 175 25.98 8.46 7.78
N ALA A 176 24.83 8.04 7.26
CA ALA A 176 24.41 6.64 7.23
C ALA A 176 24.67 6.01 5.85
N SER A 177 24.98 4.73 5.84
CA SER A 177 24.86 3.90 4.64
C SER A 177 23.38 3.59 4.38
N TRP A 178 23.03 3.32 3.11
CA TRP A 178 21.66 3.04 2.74
C TRP A 178 21.54 1.78 1.89
N ALA A 179 20.52 0.96 2.17
CA ALA A 179 20.10 -0.17 1.37
C ALA A 179 18.74 0.10 0.73
N PHE A 180 18.72 0.19 -0.59
CA PHE A 180 17.56 0.39 -1.44
C PHE A 180 17.28 -0.89 -2.21
N ILE A 181 16.57 -1.83 -1.62
CA ILE A 181 16.36 -3.17 -2.20
C ILE A 181 14.92 -3.27 -2.73
N ASN A 182 14.79 -3.71 -3.97
CA ASN A 182 13.50 -3.98 -4.59
C ASN A 182 12.82 -5.19 -3.95
N TYR A 183 11.53 -5.06 -3.64
CA TYR A 183 10.71 -6.22 -3.29
C TYR A 183 10.73 -7.24 -4.43
N ARG A 184 10.49 -8.52 -4.12
CA ARG A 184 10.36 -9.54 -5.18
C ARG A 184 9.28 -9.13 -6.19
N GLY A 185 9.57 -9.33 -7.49
CA GLY A 185 8.73 -8.88 -8.61
C GLY A 185 8.86 -7.41 -8.97
N TYR A 186 9.61 -6.59 -8.21
CA TYR A 186 9.87 -5.18 -8.52
C TYR A 186 11.28 -4.99 -9.08
N GLY A 187 11.48 -3.95 -9.87
CA GLY A 187 12.76 -3.64 -10.50
C GLY A 187 13.26 -4.81 -11.34
N TRP A 188 14.42 -5.35 -10.96
CA TRP A 188 14.99 -6.59 -11.51
C TRP A 188 14.94 -7.75 -10.50
N SER A 189 14.27 -7.58 -9.37
CA SER A 189 14.02 -8.68 -8.43
C SER A 189 13.11 -9.72 -9.06
N THR A 190 13.44 -11.00 -8.88
CA THR A 190 12.61 -12.11 -9.37
C THR A 190 11.51 -12.48 -8.36
N GLY A 191 10.63 -13.41 -8.75
CA GLY A 191 9.55 -13.91 -7.90
C GLY A 191 8.29 -13.06 -7.94
N THR A 192 7.32 -13.39 -7.07
CA THR A 192 6.02 -12.72 -6.97
C THR A 192 5.84 -12.16 -5.57
N PRO A 193 5.40 -10.91 -5.41
CA PRO A 193 5.19 -10.31 -4.09
C PRO A 193 4.00 -10.94 -3.37
N SER A 194 4.17 -11.16 -2.07
CA SER A 194 3.11 -11.49 -1.12
C SER A 194 3.53 -10.94 0.25
N GLN A 195 2.61 -10.84 1.19
CA GLN A 195 2.91 -10.41 2.56
C GLN A 195 4.06 -11.22 3.15
N ASP A 196 3.91 -12.55 3.20
CA ASP A 196 4.87 -13.44 3.87
C ASP A 196 6.24 -13.39 3.19
N ALA A 197 6.23 -13.30 1.86
CA ALA A 197 7.44 -13.20 1.08
C ALA A 197 8.20 -11.89 1.33
N ILE A 198 7.51 -10.74 1.35
CA ILE A 198 8.13 -9.44 1.61
C ILE A 198 8.60 -9.33 3.06
N PHE A 199 7.90 -9.96 4.00
CA PHE A 199 8.32 -10.02 5.41
C PHE A 199 9.61 -10.83 5.58
N SER A 200 9.67 -12.03 4.99
CA SER A 200 10.87 -12.88 4.98
C SER A 200 12.04 -12.19 4.26
N ASP A 201 11.78 -11.52 3.13
CA ASP A 201 12.79 -10.76 2.42
C ASP A 201 13.40 -9.64 3.27
N GLY A 202 12.59 -8.94 4.07
CA GLY A 202 13.07 -7.90 4.98
C GLY A 202 14.10 -8.44 5.97
N VAL A 203 13.85 -9.63 6.51
CA VAL A 203 14.80 -10.33 7.41
C VAL A 203 16.06 -10.73 6.65
N THR A 204 15.93 -11.29 5.45
CA THR A 204 17.07 -11.68 4.62
C THR A 204 17.95 -10.48 4.24
N ILE A 205 17.34 -9.34 3.93
CA ILE A 205 18.06 -8.08 3.65
C ILE A 205 18.86 -7.64 4.89
N TYR A 206 18.21 -7.65 6.06
CA TYR A 206 18.87 -7.33 7.32
C TYR A 206 20.08 -8.24 7.55
N ASP A 207 19.91 -9.57 7.49
CA ASP A 207 20.95 -10.56 7.76
C ASP A 207 22.11 -10.44 6.78
N HIS A 208 21.85 -10.07 5.51
CA HIS A 208 22.87 -9.81 4.51
C HIS A 208 23.74 -8.60 4.88
N PHE A 209 23.10 -7.49 5.26
CA PHE A 209 23.83 -6.25 5.53
C PHE A 209 24.41 -6.18 6.93
N ALA A 210 23.89 -6.91 7.90
CA ALA A 210 24.49 -7.02 9.25
C ALA A 210 25.91 -7.59 9.21
N GLN A 211 26.23 -8.38 8.18
CA GLN A 211 27.57 -8.95 7.96
C GLN A 211 28.45 -8.10 7.03
N HIS A 212 27.94 -6.97 6.53
CA HIS A 212 28.65 -6.17 5.55
C HIS A 212 29.76 -5.32 6.24
N PRO A 213 31.03 -5.30 5.74
CA PRO A 213 32.17 -4.68 6.43
C PRO A 213 32.05 -3.16 6.61
N LEU A 214 31.21 -2.48 5.84
CA LEU A 214 30.96 -1.03 5.94
C LEU A 214 29.73 -0.69 6.79
N VAL A 215 29.07 -1.70 7.40
CA VAL A 215 27.87 -1.54 8.23
C VAL A 215 28.22 -1.80 9.69
N ASP A 216 27.76 -0.93 10.57
CA ASP A 216 27.76 -1.18 12.01
C ASP A 216 26.48 -1.95 12.35
N GLU A 217 26.64 -3.24 12.66
CA GLU A 217 25.52 -4.15 12.94
C GLU A 217 24.66 -3.69 14.13
N GLY A 218 25.24 -2.97 15.07
CA GLY A 218 24.54 -2.40 16.24
C GLY A 218 23.72 -1.15 15.90
N ARG A 219 23.86 -0.59 14.68
CA ARG A 219 23.17 0.64 14.27
C ARG A 219 22.41 0.50 12.96
N ILE A 220 21.64 -0.59 12.82
CA ILE A 220 20.75 -0.80 11.67
C ILE A 220 19.38 -0.22 11.99
N ILE A 221 18.85 0.56 11.05
CA ILE A 221 17.59 1.30 11.14
C ILE A 221 16.67 0.81 10.02
N ALA A 222 15.40 0.57 10.32
CA ALA A 222 14.37 0.41 9.29
C ALA A 222 13.67 1.73 9.05
N LEU A 223 13.72 2.25 7.81
CA LEU A 223 12.91 3.37 7.37
C LEU A 223 11.86 2.87 6.40
N ALA A 224 10.60 3.18 6.67
CA ALA A 224 9.51 2.68 5.85
C ALA A 224 8.42 3.70 5.60
N GLY A 225 7.67 3.52 4.53
CA GLY A 225 6.49 4.32 4.25
C GLY A 225 5.35 3.51 3.66
N SER A 226 4.13 3.84 4.06
CA SER A 226 2.93 3.22 3.50
C SER A 226 3.00 1.69 3.55
N LEU A 227 2.89 0.98 2.41
CA LEU A 227 3.01 -0.49 2.33
C LEU A 227 4.26 -1.02 3.06
N GLY A 228 5.37 -0.28 3.01
CA GLY A 228 6.63 -0.65 3.66
C GLY A 228 6.57 -0.75 5.18
N THR A 229 5.53 -0.20 5.82
CA THR A 229 5.27 -0.39 7.26
C THR A 229 5.26 -1.88 7.63
N GLY A 230 4.63 -2.73 6.81
CA GLY A 230 4.51 -4.17 7.06
C GLY A 230 5.86 -4.85 7.29
N PRO A 231 6.75 -4.89 6.29
CA PRO A 231 8.07 -5.54 6.45
C PRO A 231 8.95 -4.86 7.51
N ALA A 232 8.86 -3.54 7.71
CA ALA A 232 9.64 -2.84 8.73
C ALA A 232 9.22 -3.22 10.15
N VAL A 233 7.92 -3.28 10.43
CA VAL A 233 7.39 -3.67 11.74
C VAL A 233 7.64 -5.17 12.00
N TYR A 234 7.48 -6.01 10.97
CA TYR A 234 7.85 -7.43 11.06
C TYR A 234 9.34 -7.61 11.37
N LEU A 235 10.21 -6.85 10.69
CA LEU A 235 11.65 -6.86 10.95
C LEU A 235 11.98 -6.46 12.39
N ALA A 236 11.34 -5.38 12.90
CA ALA A 236 11.54 -4.89 14.27
C ALA A 236 11.15 -5.92 15.36
N ALA A 237 10.22 -6.82 15.05
CA ALA A 237 9.85 -7.91 15.94
C ALA A 237 10.81 -9.10 15.87
N ASN A 238 11.61 -9.23 14.81
CA ASN A 238 12.41 -10.42 14.53
C ASN A 238 13.92 -10.18 14.53
N ARG A 239 14.37 -8.91 14.48
CA ARG A 239 15.79 -8.54 14.50
C ARG A 239 16.02 -7.29 15.37
N PRO A 240 17.19 -7.18 15.99
CA PRO A 240 17.55 -6.00 16.76
C PRO A 240 17.79 -4.82 15.82
N LEU A 241 16.90 -3.83 15.86
CA LEU A 241 17.06 -2.57 15.16
C LEU A 241 17.42 -1.46 16.16
N ALA A 242 18.31 -0.55 15.76
CA ALA A 242 18.64 0.61 16.56
C ALA A 242 17.47 1.61 16.63
N ALA A 243 16.71 1.72 15.55
CA ALA A 243 15.50 2.55 15.47
C ALA A 243 14.58 2.09 14.33
N VAL A 244 13.32 2.49 14.41
CA VAL A 244 12.33 2.35 13.34
C VAL A 244 11.78 3.73 13.00
N LEU A 245 11.76 4.08 11.71
CA LEU A 245 11.25 5.35 11.19
C LEU A 245 10.10 5.05 10.22
N LEU A 246 8.89 5.48 10.54
CA LEU A 246 7.72 5.16 9.73
C LEU A 246 7.02 6.42 9.23
N PHE A 247 6.78 6.50 7.93
CA PHE A 247 5.97 7.54 7.29
C PHE A 247 4.59 6.99 6.95
N SER A 248 3.53 7.67 7.41
CA SER A 248 2.14 7.21 7.27
C SER A 248 2.00 5.72 7.58
N PRO A 249 2.35 5.26 8.79
CA PRO A 249 2.21 3.86 9.15
C PRO A 249 0.74 3.46 9.32
N TYR A 250 0.48 2.15 9.30
CA TYR A 250 -0.86 1.59 9.48
C TYR A 250 -0.87 0.43 10.48
N ASP A 251 -2.04 0.17 11.04
CA ASP A 251 -2.34 -0.98 11.89
C ASP A 251 -2.58 -2.28 11.08
N SER A 252 -3.30 -2.17 9.96
CA SER A 252 -3.63 -3.27 9.07
C SER A 252 -4.05 -2.74 7.69
N ILE A 253 -3.66 -3.45 6.62
CA ILE A 253 -4.21 -3.15 5.29
C ILE A 253 -5.64 -3.65 5.19
N ALA A 254 -5.88 -4.94 5.40
CA ALA A 254 -7.21 -5.53 5.17
C ALA A 254 -8.28 -5.05 6.16
N GLY A 255 -7.95 -4.96 7.45
CA GLY A 255 -8.92 -4.55 8.50
C GLY A 255 -8.97 -3.05 8.71
N GLY A 256 -8.00 -2.30 8.23
CA GLY A 256 -7.83 -0.86 8.40
C GLY A 256 -7.94 -0.10 7.08
N VAL A 257 -6.83 0.06 6.38
CA VAL A 257 -6.71 0.94 5.21
C VAL A 257 -7.71 0.58 4.11
N ALA A 258 -7.77 -0.68 3.68
CA ALA A 258 -8.69 -1.12 2.63
C ALA A 258 -10.16 -0.99 3.07
N GLN A 259 -10.47 -1.28 4.34
CA GLN A 259 -11.81 -1.10 4.88
C GLN A 259 -12.22 0.37 4.91
N ASP A 260 -11.29 1.29 5.13
CA ASP A 260 -11.56 2.73 5.07
C ASP A 260 -11.79 3.22 3.63
N LEU A 261 -11.09 2.64 2.65
CA LEU A 261 -11.20 3.00 1.24
C LEU A 261 -12.46 2.42 0.57
N ILE A 262 -12.84 1.20 0.92
CA ILE A 262 -13.99 0.49 0.36
C ILE A 262 -14.88 -0.10 1.47
N PRO A 263 -15.56 0.75 2.27
CA PRO A 263 -16.26 0.34 3.49
C PRO A 263 -17.42 -0.62 3.26
N PHE A 264 -17.90 -0.74 2.02
CA PHE A 264 -18.99 -1.63 1.62
C PHE A 264 -18.52 -3.04 1.21
N VAL A 265 -17.20 -3.32 1.28
CA VAL A 265 -16.61 -4.65 1.06
C VAL A 265 -16.01 -5.16 2.37
N PRO A 266 -16.24 -6.42 2.77
CA PRO A 266 -15.66 -6.98 3.99
C PRO A 266 -14.19 -7.35 3.75
N THR A 267 -13.33 -6.36 3.59
CA THR A 267 -11.93 -6.51 3.19
C THR A 267 -11.13 -7.37 4.14
N LYS A 268 -11.42 -7.31 5.45
CA LYS A 268 -10.76 -8.13 6.48
C LYS A 268 -10.88 -9.65 6.20
N VAL A 269 -11.99 -10.08 5.57
CA VAL A 269 -12.23 -11.49 5.25
C VAL A 269 -11.82 -11.81 3.81
N LEU A 270 -11.94 -10.83 2.91
CA LEU A 270 -11.76 -11.02 1.48
C LEU A 270 -10.30 -11.00 1.06
N LEU A 271 -9.46 -10.14 1.68
CA LEU A 271 -8.09 -9.95 1.25
C LEU A 271 -7.15 -11.02 1.81
N ARG A 272 -6.32 -11.60 0.92
CA ARG A 272 -5.32 -12.63 1.24
C ARG A 272 -4.13 -12.04 2.00
N ASN A 273 -3.68 -10.87 1.58
CA ASN A 273 -2.57 -10.15 2.17
C ASN A 273 -3.11 -9.13 3.18
N SER A 274 -3.26 -9.54 4.42
CA SER A 274 -3.90 -8.72 5.46
C SER A 274 -3.02 -7.58 5.95
N PHE A 275 -1.71 -7.75 5.92
CA PHE A 275 -0.71 -6.87 6.52
C PHE A 275 -1.17 -6.37 7.90
N ASN A 276 -1.67 -7.27 8.74
CA ASN A 276 -1.94 -6.97 10.14
C ASN A 276 -0.62 -6.96 10.88
N VAL A 277 -0.17 -5.77 11.29
CA VAL A 277 1.15 -5.59 11.91
C VAL A 277 1.09 -5.45 13.43
N MET A 278 -0.10 -5.52 14.02
CA MET A 278 -0.30 -5.23 15.43
C MET A 278 0.41 -6.19 16.37
N GLU A 279 0.41 -7.49 16.06
CA GLU A 279 1.13 -8.49 16.86
C GLU A 279 2.65 -8.28 16.83
N TYR A 280 3.18 -7.84 15.70
CA TYR A 280 4.60 -7.52 15.54
C TYR A 280 4.97 -6.21 16.22
N ALA A 281 4.09 -5.20 16.18
CA ALA A 281 4.28 -3.94 16.90
C ALA A 281 4.38 -4.16 18.41
N GLN A 282 3.58 -5.07 18.97
CA GLN A 282 3.62 -5.47 20.37
C GLN A 282 4.86 -6.33 20.74
N ALA A 283 5.57 -6.84 19.77
CA ALA A 283 6.81 -7.60 19.97
C ALA A 283 8.08 -6.79 19.64
N ALA A 284 7.94 -5.60 19.02
CA ALA A 284 9.06 -4.77 18.62
C ALA A 284 9.82 -4.21 19.83
N GLN A 285 11.14 -4.36 19.83
CA GLN A 285 12.02 -3.93 20.93
C GLN A 285 12.76 -2.62 20.63
N SER A 286 12.54 -2.02 19.49
CA SER A 286 13.27 -0.85 19.00
C SER A 286 12.46 0.42 19.22
N PRO A 287 13.11 1.57 19.50
CA PRO A 287 12.42 2.87 19.53
C PRO A 287 11.86 3.24 18.16
N LEU A 288 10.66 3.83 18.15
CA LEU A 288 9.92 4.25 16.97
C LEU A 288 9.81 5.77 16.89
N LEU A 289 10.00 6.33 15.69
CA LEU A 289 9.49 7.64 15.32
C LEU A 289 8.51 7.48 14.15
N ALA A 290 7.24 7.82 14.36
CA ALA A 290 6.21 7.81 13.34
C ALA A 290 5.95 9.25 12.83
N VAL A 291 5.98 9.44 11.51
CA VAL A 291 5.61 10.68 10.82
C VAL A 291 4.21 10.53 10.26
N ILE A 292 3.30 11.42 10.67
CA ILE A 292 1.87 11.33 10.39
C ILE A 292 1.40 12.63 9.75
N GLY A 293 0.88 12.57 8.53
CA GLY A 293 0.19 13.70 7.92
C GLY A 293 -1.26 13.76 8.41
N ASP A 294 -1.69 14.87 9.00
CA ASP A 294 -3.06 14.98 9.53
C ASP A 294 -4.13 15.13 8.44
N ALA A 295 -3.72 15.44 7.20
CA ALA A 295 -4.58 15.48 6.02
C ALA A 295 -4.39 14.25 5.10
N ASP A 296 -3.78 13.15 5.58
CA ASP A 296 -3.61 11.92 4.81
C ASP A 296 -4.96 11.25 4.53
N GLN A 297 -5.29 11.13 3.23
CA GLN A 297 -6.53 10.51 2.76
C GLN A 297 -6.33 9.06 2.29
N VAL A 298 -5.09 8.59 2.19
CA VAL A 298 -4.76 7.21 1.81
C VAL A 298 -4.70 6.33 3.04
N ILE A 299 -3.86 6.71 4.01
CA ILE A 299 -3.82 6.09 5.32
C ILE A 299 -4.29 7.11 6.34
N LYS A 300 -5.55 6.99 6.76
CA LYS A 300 -6.13 7.92 7.73
C LYS A 300 -5.27 7.98 9.00
N PRO A 301 -5.03 9.17 9.56
CA PRO A 301 -4.17 9.35 10.74
C PRO A 301 -4.49 8.42 11.91
N VAL A 302 -5.77 8.05 12.09
CA VAL A 302 -6.19 7.11 13.13
C VAL A 302 -5.49 5.75 13.02
N ARG A 303 -5.14 5.30 11.79
CA ARG A 303 -4.44 4.04 11.57
C ARG A 303 -3.00 4.11 12.09
N SER A 304 -2.37 5.25 11.86
CA SER A 304 -1.01 5.52 12.37
C SER A 304 -1.00 5.66 13.90
N TYR A 305 -1.97 6.36 14.47
CA TYR A 305 -2.10 6.48 15.92
C TYR A 305 -2.31 5.12 16.58
N THR A 306 -3.19 4.27 16.02
CA THR A 306 -3.42 2.92 16.53
C THR A 306 -2.13 2.11 16.58
N LEU A 307 -1.27 2.19 15.56
CA LEU A 307 0.03 1.51 15.58
C LEU A 307 0.95 2.06 16.67
N VAL A 308 1.09 3.39 16.75
CA VAL A 308 1.96 4.05 17.72
C VAL A 308 1.57 3.73 19.16
N GLU A 309 0.27 3.78 19.47
CA GLU A 309 -0.27 3.46 20.80
C GLU A 309 -0.03 2.01 21.23
N ASN A 310 0.13 1.10 20.27
CA ASN A 310 0.34 -0.32 20.54
C ASN A 310 1.80 -0.77 20.33
N TRP A 311 2.72 0.16 20.12
CA TRP A 311 4.14 -0.16 20.01
C TRP A 311 4.72 -0.54 21.36
N ALA A 312 5.43 -1.67 21.45
CA ALA A 312 5.88 -2.22 22.73
C ALA A 312 7.01 -1.44 23.40
N HIS A 313 7.74 -0.63 22.66
CA HIS A 313 8.87 0.18 23.15
C HIS A 313 8.53 1.67 23.10
N THR A 314 9.53 2.55 23.34
CA THR A 314 9.36 4.00 23.19
C THR A 314 8.92 4.34 21.77
N ALA A 315 7.76 4.99 21.66
CA ALA A 315 7.22 5.46 20.40
C ALA A 315 6.98 6.98 20.49
N LEU A 316 7.59 7.69 19.54
CA LEU A 316 7.38 9.11 19.33
C LEU A 316 6.59 9.31 18.03
N GLN A 317 5.88 10.42 17.95
CA GLN A 317 5.18 10.81 16.73
C GLN A 317 5.48 12.25 16.37
N ARG A 318 5.66 12.50 15.09
CA ARG A 318 5.66 13.82 14.47
C ARG A 318 4.40 13.93 13.62
N VAL A 319 3.48 14.82 14.01
CA VAL A 319 2.32 15.16 13.20
C VAL A 319 2.68 16.36 12.33
N VAL A 320 2.48 16.24 11.02
CA VAL A 320 2.72 17.30 10.04
C VAL A 320 1.38 17.97 9.72
N PRO A 321 1.16 19.23 10.16
CA PRO A 321 -0.10 19.93 9.91
C PRO A 321 -0.34 20.15 8.42
N GLY A 322 -1.54 19.78 7.91
CA GLY A 322 -1.85 19.81 6.48
C GLY A 322 -1.10 18.77 5.65
N GLY A 323 -0.28 17.93 6.28
CA GLY A 323 0.52 16.91 5.62
C GLY A 323 -0.36 15.84 4.97
N THR A 324 -0.11 15.58 3.68
CA THR A 324 -0.75 14.52 2.92
C THR A 324 0.14 13.28 2.89
N HIS A 325 -0.38 12.17 2.34
CA HIS A 325 0.36 10.91 2.18
C HIS A 325 1.72 11.07 1.49
N TYR A 326 1.87 12.06 0.65
CA TYR A 326 3.08 12.31 -0.14
C TYR A 326 3.91 13.49 0.36
N SER A 327 3.26 14.59 0.79
CA SER A 327 3.97 15.81 1.16
C SER A 327 4.81 15.68 2.42
N ILE A 328 4.51 14.74 3.31
CA ILE A 328 5.28 14.51 4.55
C ILE A 328 6.74 14.08 4.30
N TYR A 329 7.05 13.54 3.12
CA TYR A 329 8.43 13.17 2.74
C TYR A 329 9.28 14.37 2.34
N GLU A 330 8.63 15.47 1.95
CA GLU A 330 9.25 16.72 1.48
C GLU A 330 9.37 17.78 2.60
N ASP A 331 8.77 17.51 3.76
CA ASP A 331 8.76 18.41 4.91
C ASP A 331 10.14 18.40 5.60
N ASP A 332 10.86 19.52 5.51
CA ASP A 332 12.23 19.63 6.04
C ASP A 332 12.26 19.49 7.57
N GLU A 333 11.27 20.02 8.28
CA GLU A 333 11.16 19.86 9.73
C GLU A 333 10.98 18.39 10.15
N THR A 334 10.35 17.57 9.30
CA THR A 334 10.28 16.11 9.49
C THR A 334 11.66 15.48 9.46
N TRP A 335 12.50 15.87 8.50
CA TRP A 335 13.86 15.35 8.42
C TRP A 335 14.77 15.87 9.54
N GLU A 336 14.55 17.09 10.03
CA GLU A 336 15.20 17.61 11.24
C GLU A 336 14.80 16.77 12.47
N ALA A 337 13.52 16.51 12.66
CA ALA A 337 13.05 15.68 13.77
C ALA A 337 13.61 14.25 13.72
N ILE A 338 13.77 13.67 12.51
CA ILE A 338 14.41 12.37 12.33
C ILE A 338 15.89 12.42 12.74
N ARG A 339 16.65 13.42 12.28
CA ARG A 339 18.07 13.59 12.65
C ARG A 339 18.21 13.74 14.17
N ASP A 340 17.39 14.59 14.79
CA ASP A 340 17.38 14.79 16.24
C ASP A 340 17.07 13.51 17.00
N PHE A 341 16.13 12.72 16.51
CA PHE A 341 15.78 11.42 17.09
C PHE A 341 16.96 10.45 17.04
N LEU A 342 17.63 10.34 15.88
CA LEU A 342 18.79 9.46 15.72
C LEU A 342 19.99 9.92 16.56
N LEU A 343 20.21 11.24 16.67
CA LEU A 343 21.24 11.82 17.55
C LEU A 343 20.99 11.50 19.02
N LYS A 344 19.76 11.65 19.50
CA LYS A 344 19.39 11.32 20.88
C LYS A 344 19.59 9.84 21.23
N LEU A 345 19.49 8.97 20.24
CA LEU A 345 19.77 7.53 20.39
C LEU A 345 21.27 7.19 20.19
N ALA A 346 22.12 8.19 19.98
CA ALA A 346 23.55 8.02 19.66
C ALA A 346 23.82 7.12 18.43
N ILE A 347 22.86 7.07 17.49
CA ILE A 347 22.99 6.29 16.26
C ILE A 347 23.83 7.05 15.23
N THR A 348 23.57 8.36 15.08
CA THR A 348 24.36 9.28 14.24
C THR A 348 25.15 10.26 15.13
N THR A 349 26.12 10.94 14.56
CA THR A 349 26.90 11.98 15.25
C THR A 349 26.65 13.32 14.57
N THR A 350 26.75 14.42 15.34
CA THR A 350 26.86 15.77 14.75
C THR A 350 28.16 15.86 13.98
N ASN A 351 28.11 16.26 12.73
CA ASN A 351 29.31 16.68 11.96
C ASN A 351 29.88 17.99 12.47
#